data_0268ebe72e39f39fe230cd02c8ec1320
#
_entry.id   0268ebe72e39f39fe230cd02c8ec1320
#
_cell.length_a   1.000
_cell.length_b   1.000
_cell.length_c   1.000
_cell.angle_alpha   90.00
_cell.angle_beta   90.00
_cell.angle_gamma   90.00
#
_symmetry.space_group_name_H-M   'P 1'
#
loop_
_entity.id
_entity.type
_entity.pdbx_description
1 polymer ?
#
loop_
_entity_poly.entity_id
_entity_poly.type
_entity_poly.pdbx_seq_one_letter_code
_entity_poly.pdbx_strand_id
1 'polypeptide(L)'
;MSSENINISSTNVKGKCDNKCSYAFKYSESSSTAKNNGVLINLTYDSTSVPPVVYNSEKYIVENINIVSPSIHTFNNVSMPGEIIISHTPQSGGIPLKVCIPFTSSSESSSASQIITDIINKVASNAPSEGDSTNLNMNFSLQQIVPRKPFFVYTGEYSGVNANWIVYGELEAIPLSSTTITTLQQIIQAFPIATPGGDLFYNSKGPISGLQLGDGIYISCQPTGSSEEETSVEYDKNSTSFDFSNIFESPIFKSIIIIIIGCLLLIIIFYGISIFYKYLTTDGELPKLT
;
A
#
# COMPACT_ATOMS: atom_id res chain seq x y z
N MET A 1 -25.22 -3.17 22.50
CA MET A 1 -24.82 -3.75 21.21
C MET A 1 -23.31 -3.74 21.23
N SER A 2 -22.65 -4.89 21.17
CA SER A 2 -21.20 -4.96 20.98
C SER A 2 -20.90 -4.36 19.62
N SER A 3 -20.24 -3.20 19.60
CA SER A 3 -19.75 -2.63 18.34
C SER A 3 -18.65 -3.56 17.84
N GLU A 4 -18.96 -4.39 16.85
CA GLU A 4 -17.96 -5.21 16.19
C GLU A 4 -17.07 -4.31 15.34
N ASN A 5 -15.78 -4.63 15.29
CA ASN A 5 -14.84 -3.97 14.40
C ASN A 5 -15.25 -4.20 12.95
N ILE A 6 -15.10 -3.19 12.11
CA ILE A 6 -15.40 -3.36 10.69
C ILE A 6 -14.51 -4.45 10.08
N ASN A 7 -15.12 -5.34 9.31
CA ASN A 7 -14.42 -6.42 8.63
C ASN A 7 -14.11 -6.02 7.17
N ILE A 8 -12.84 -5.83 6.90
CA ILE A 8 -12.32 -5.53 5.57
C ILE A 8 -12.27 -6.83 4.77
N SER A 9 -13.26 -7.00 3.92
CA SER A 9 -13.40 -8.20 3.08
C SER A 9 -14.10 -7.83 1.78
N SER A 10 -13.70 -8.47 0.69
CA SER A 10 -14.36 -8.33 -0.60
C SER A 10 -15.83 -8.73 -0.57
N THR A 11 -16.22 -9.64 0.35
CA THR A 11 -17.61 -10.08 0.52
C THR A 11 -18.49 -9.03 1.21
N ASN A 12 -17.88 -8.07 1.90
CA ASN A 12 -18.59 -7.01 2.62
C ASN A 12 -18.68 -5.70 1.83
N VAL A 13 -18.08 -5.65 0.64
CA VAL A 13 -18.10 -4.46 -0.22
C VAL A 13 -19.49 -4.24 -0.80
N LYS A 14 -20.06 -3.04 -0.60
CA LYS A 14 -21.34 -2.61 -1.15
C LYS A 14 -21.23 -2.18 -2.61
N GLY A 15 -20.05 -1.74 -3.04
CA GLY A 15 -19.83 -1.29 -4.41
C GLY A 15 -18.44 -0.70 -4.64
N LYS A 16 -18.15 -0.33 -5.88
CA LYS A 16 -16.93 0.40 -6.25
C LYS A 16 -17.12 1.89 -6.08
N CYS A 17 -16.05 2.58 -5.67
CA CYS A 17 -16.07 4.03 -5.52
C CYS A 17 -14.94 4.73 -6.30
N ASP A 18 -14.45 4.14 -7.38
CA ASP A 18 -13.29 4.60 -8.16
C ASP A 18 -13.31 6.09 -8.54
N ASN A 19 -14.52 6.66 -8.72
CA ASN A 19 -14.70 8.07 -9.06
C ASN A 19 -15.20 8.92 -7.87
N LYS A 20 -15.63 8.28 -6.77
CA LYS A 20 -16.19 8.95 -5.58
C LYS A 20 -15.27 8.91 -4.38
N CYS A 21 -14.16 8.16 -4.43
CA CYS A 21 -13.15 8.02 -3.39
C CYS A 21 -11.79 8.41 -3.94
N SER A 22 -11.72 9.63 -4.47
CA SER A 22 -10.48 10.16 -5.05
C SER A 22 -9.48 10.44 -3.94
N TYR A 23 -8.35 9.75 -3.93
CA TYR A 23 -7.29 9.91 -2.96
C TYR A 23 -5.96 10.16 -3.64
N ALA A 24 -5.25 11.19 -3.18
CA ALA A 24 -3.91 11.50 -3.65
C ALA A 24 -3.05 12.00 -2.49
N PHE A 25 -1.76 11.68 -2.53
CA PHE A 25 -0.83 12.11 -1.50
C PHE A 25 0.56 12.39 -2.04
N LYS A 26 1.26 13.32 -1.33
CA LYS A 26 2.66 13.65 -1.52
C LYS A 26 3.24 14.06 -0.16
N TYR A 27 3.67 13.08 0.63
CA TYR A 27 4.25 13.33 1.94
C TYR A 27 5.71 13.75 1.83
N SER A 28 6.09 14.75 2.61
CA SER A 28 7.49 15.18 2.78
C SER A 28 8.20 14.30 3.80
N GLU A 29 9.52 14.41 3.87
CA GLU A 29 10.27 13.88 5.01
C GLU A 29 9.91 14.63 6.29
N SER A 30 9.97 13.93 7.40
CA SER A 30 9.65 14.45 8.74
C SER A 30 10.60 13.85 9.76
N SER A 31 11.01 14.68 10.69
CA SER A 31 11.51 14.22 11.98
C SER A 31 10.32 13.82 12.87
N SER A 32 10.53 12.97 13.85
CA SER A 32 9.45 12.50 14.69
C SER A 32 9.89 12.22 16.12
N THR A 33 8.99 12.53 17.05
CA THR A 33 9.05 12.06 18.43
C THR A 33 7.99 10.97 18.60
N ALA A 34 8.41 9.86 19.20
CA ALA A 34 7.51 8.76 19.56
C ALA A 34 7.15 8.83 21.04
N LYS A 35 5.87 8.65 21.35
CA LYS A 35 5.36 8.52 22.70
C LYS A 35 4.64 7.18 22.86
N ASN A 36 5.00 6.42 23.89
CA ASN A 36 4.28 5.23 24.29
C ASN A 36 3.07 5.64 25.17
N ASN A 37 1.87 5.39 24.69
CA ASN A 37 0.63 5.68 25.42
C ASN A 37 0.03 4.42 26.10
N GLY A 38 0.82 3.35 26.26
CA GLY A 38 0.42 2.10 26.89
C GLY A 38 -0.41 1.18 25.98
N VAL A 39 -1.25 1.72 25.11
CA VAL A 39 -2.11 0.98 24.15
C VAL A 39 -1.78 1.28 22.70
N LEU A 40 -0.95 2.26 22.45
CA LEU A 40 -0.45 2.62 21.11
C LEU A 40 0.87 3.39 21.23
N ILE A 41 1.65 3.37 20.14
CA ILE A 41 2.76 4.29 19.94
C ILE A 41 2.24 5.45 19.11
N ASN A 42 2.31 6.67 19.66
CA ASN A 42 1.94 7.89 18.96
C ASN A 42 3.19 8.58 18.42
N LEU A 43 3.19 8.94 17.14
CA LEU A 43 4.26 9.66 16.48
C LEU A 43 3.79 11.03 16.04
N THR A 44 4.64 12.03 16.28
CA THR A 44 4.47 13.35 15.65
C THR A 44 4.86 13.30 14.19
N TYR A 45 4.36 14.24 13.40
CA TYR A 45 4.78 14.44 12.01
C TYR A 45 4.86 15.95 11.75
N ASP A 46 5.93 16.38 11.07
CA ASP A 46 6.14 17.80 10.83
C ASP A 46 5.04 18.37 9.94
N SER A 47 4.47 19.49 10.35
CA SER A 47 3.49 20.20 9.53
C SER A 47 4.16 20.83 8.32
N THR A 48 3.48 20.77 7.18
CA THR A 48 3.96 21.37 5.92
C THR A 48 3.05 22.53 5.53
N SER A 49 3.62 23.55 4.86
CA SER A 49 2.84 24.68 4.33
C SER A 49 1.86 24.25 3.22
N VAL A 50 2.17 23.18 2.53
CA VAL A 50 1.31 22.57 1.50
C VAL A 50 0.72 21.30 2.07
N PRO A 51 -0.62 21.14 2.12
CA PRO A 51 -1.26 19.93 2.60
C PRO A 51 -0.82 18.72 1.77
N PRO A 52 -0.32 17.66 2.42
CA PRO A 52 0.25 16.50 1.70
C PRO A 52 -0.81 15.55 1.13
N VAL A 53 -2.07 15.71 1.50
CA VAL A 53 -3.14 14.79 1.13
C VAL A 53 -4.33 15.55 0.56
N VAL A 54 -4.92 14.98 -0.50
CA VAL A 54 -6.23 15.38 -1.03
C VAL A 54 -7.12 14.13 -1.07
N TYR A 55 -8.29 14.24 -0.46
CA TYR A 55 -9.35 13.24 -0.53
C TYR A 55 -10.66 13.88 -0.90
N ASN A 56 -11.29 13.46 -2.01
CA ASN A 56 -12.52 14.02 -2.54
C ASN A 56 -12.49 15.57 -2.65
N SER A 57 -11.40 16.10 -3.19
CA SER A 57 -11.14 17.54 -3.36
C SER A 57 -10.88 18.33 -2.07
N GLU A 58 -11.01 17.73 -0.89
CA GLU A 58 -10.64 18.33 0.38
C GLU A 58 -9.16 18.12 0.66
N LYS A 59 -8.50 19.15 1.19
CA LYS A 59 -7.07 19.13 1.54
C LYS A 59 -6.88 18.79 3.01
N TYR A 60 -5.92 17.92 3.31
CA TYR A 60 -5.65 17.41 4.64
C TYR A 60 -4.19 17.56 5.04
N ILE A 61 -3.96 17.89 6.31
CA ILE A 61 -2.65 17.89 6.95
C ILE A 61 -2.54 16.68 7.88
N VAL A 62 -1.33 16.14 8.04
CA VAL A 62 -1.10 15.05 9.00
C VAL A 62 -1.19 15.62 10.41
N GLU A 63 -2.00 14.99 11.25
CA GLU A 63 -2.17 15.32 12.65
C GLU A 63 -1.23 14.50 13.54
N ASN A 64 -1.30 13.18 13.39
CA ASN A 64 -0.47 12.22 14.10
C ASN A 64 -0.47 10.87 13.40
N ILE A 65 0.43 10.00 13.85
CA ILE A 65 0.52 8.61 13.39
C ILE A 65 0.45 7.72 14.63
N ASN A 66 -0.41 6.71 14.60
CA ASN A 66 -0.54 5.74 15.67
C ASN A 66 -0.16 4.34 15.18
N ILE A 67 0.59 3.61 15.97
CA ILE A 67 0.87 2.19 15.77
C ILE A 67 0.17 1.42 16.87
N VAL A 68 -0.66 0.46 16.51
CA VAL A 68 -1.46 -0.37 17.42
C VAL A 68 -1.20 -1.86 17.20
N SER A 69 -1.44 -2.67 18.22
CA SER A 69 -1.40 -4.13 18.17
C SER A 69 -2.43 -4.71 19.14
N PRO A 70 -3.31 -5.64 18.72
CA PRO A 70 -3.58 -6.05 17.33
C PRO A 70 -4.19 -4.93 16.47
N SER A 71 -4.49 -5.20 15.19
CA SER A 71 -5.20 -4.27 14.30
C SER A 71 -6.57 -3.91 14.86
N ILE A 72 -7.03 -2.66 14.63
CA ILE A 72 -8.38 -2.22 14.96
C ILE A 72 -9.43 -2.70 13.96
N HIS A 73 -9.02 -3.03 12.74
CA HIS A 73 -9.86 -3.67 11.74
C HIS A 73 -9.65 -5.19 11.77
N THR A 74 -10.68 -5.92 11.33
CA THR A 74 -10.52 -7.33 10.97
C THR A 74 -10.42 -7.47 9.46
N PHE A 75 -9.69 -8.48 9.01
CA PHE A 75 -9.46 -8.77 7.60
C PHE A 75 -9.92 -10.22 7.35
N ASN A 76 -10.96 -10.39 6.55
CA ASN A 76 -11.60 -11.69 6.38
C ASN A 76 -11.95 -12.37 7.73
N ASN A 77 -12.46 -11.58 8.70
CA ASN A 77 -12.79 -11.96 10.07
C ASN A 77 -11.58 -12.33 10.97
N VAL A 78 -10.36 -12.00 10.56
CA VAL A 78 -9.15 -12.23 11.36
C VAL A 78 -8.49 -10.90 11.70
N SER A 79 -8.08 -10.72 12.95
CA SER A 79 -7.26 -9.57 13.34
C SER A 79 -5.82 -9.77 12.87
N MET A 80 -5.24 -8.72 12.32
CA MET A 80 -3.82 -8.70 11.94
C MET A 80 -2.93 -8.40 13.16
N PRO A 81 -1.63 -8.72 13.12
CA PRO A 81 -0.70 -8.49 14.22
C PRO A 81 -0.61 -7.05 14.70
N GLY A 82 -0.93 -6.11 13.86
CA GLY A 82 -0.98 -4.68 14.18
C GLY A 82 -1.41 -3.85 12.98
N GLU A 83 -1.46 -2.55 13.19
CA GLU A 83 -1.90 -1.59 12.19
C GLU A 83 -1.28 -0.23 12.44
N ILE A 84 -0.90 0.48 11.37
CA ILE A 84 -0.56 1.90 11.43
C ILE A 84 -1.77 2.72 10.99
N ILE A 85 -2.08 3.76 11.76
CA ILE A 85 -3.21 4.67 11.55
C ILE A 85 -2.66 6.08 11.41
N ILE A 86 -2.76 6.65 10.22
CA ILE A 86 -2.32 8.01 9.94
C ILE A 86 -3.54 8.92 9.97
N SER A 87 -3.58 9.78 10.98
CA SER A 87 -4.68 10.73 11.18
C SER A 87 -4.41 12.02 10.44
N HIS A 88 -5.44 12.53 9.77
CA HIS A 88 -5.36 13.79 9.03
C HIS A 88 -6.53 14.69 9.41
N THR A 89 -6.23 15.97 9.56
CA THR A 89 -7.23 17.02 9.82
C THR A 89 -7.50 17.78 8.52
N PRO A 90 -8.77 18.00 8.16
CA PRO A 90 -9.12 18.79 6.98
C PRO A 90 -8.72 20.25 7.17
N GLN A 91 -8.20 20.89 6.12
CA GLN A 91 -7.72 22.28 6.19
C GLN A 91 -8.88 23.29 6.28
N SER A 92 -10.02 23.00 5.65
CA SER A 92 -11.20 23.88 5.61
C SER A 92 -12.24 23.57 6.68
N GLY A 93 -11.95 22.67 7.61
CA GLY A 93 -12.92 22.12 8.54
C GLY A 93 -13.75 21.01 7.89
N GLY A 94 -14.27 20.09 8.67
CA GLY A 94 -15.04 18.96 8.15
C GLY A 94 -14.66 17.64 8.81
N ILE A 95 -14.87 16.54 8.09
CA ILE A 95 -14.68 15.19 8.62
C ILE A 95 -13.19 14.80 8.52
N PRO A 96 -12.53 14.37 9.62
CA PRO A 96 -11.17 13.87 9.60
C PRO A 96 -11.00 12.67 8.64
N LEU A 97 -9.77 12.47 8.16
CA LEU A 97 -9.42 11.31 7.34
C LEU A 97 -8.41 10.42 8.10
N LYS A 98 -8.69 9.13 8.15
CA LYS A 98 -7.79 8.11 8.69
C LYS A 98 -7.30 7.21 7.55
N VAL A 99 -6.00 7.00 7.46
CA VAL A 99 -5.39 6.06 6.50
C VAL A 99 -4.75 4.94 7.28
N CYS A 100 -5.18 3.71 7.03
CA CYS A 100 -4.85 2.53 7.80
C CYS A 100 -4.16 1.48 6.94
N ILE A 101 -3.04 0.94 7.43
CA ILE A 101 -2.27 -0.11 6.77
C ILE A 101 -1.99 -1.21 7.80
N PRO A 102 -2.48 -2.44 7.60
CA PRO A 102 -2.22 -3.54 8.53
C PRO A 102 -0.78 -4.03 8.46
N PHE A 103 -0.35 -4.74 9.49
CA PHE A 103 0.92 -5.47 9.52
C PHE A 103 0.66 -6.95 9.30
N THR A 104 1.57 -7.63 8.63
CA THR A 104 1.57 -9.09 8.51
C THR A 104 2.88 -9.68 9.04
N SER A 105 2.83 -10.91 9.54
CA SER A 105 4.03 -11.64 9.96
C SER A 105 4.70 -12.26 8.74
N SER A 106 5.87 -11.74 8.38
CA SER A 106 6.63 -12.23 7.21
C SER A 106 8.13 -11.95 7.40
N SER A 107 8.95 -12.75 6.73
CA SER A 107 10.40 -12.51 6.61
C SER A 107 10.76 -11.57 5.46
N GLU A 108 9.80 -11.15 4.66
CA GLU A 108 10.03 -10.19 3.59
C GLU A 108 10.41 -8.82 4.16
N SER A 109 11.18 -8.06 3.40
CA SER A 109 11.62 -6.72 3.79
C SER A 109 11.23 -5.71 2.72
N SER A 110 10.74 -4.56 3.17
CA SER A 110 10.43 -3.39 2.36
C SER A 110 10.94 -2.13 3.05
N SER A 111 10.99 -1.00 2.36
CA SER A 111 11.32 0.28 2.99
C SER A 111 10.35 0.61 4.13
N ALA A 112 9.07 0.33 3.96
CA ALA A 112 8.06 0.51 5.01
C ALA A 112 8.35 -0.38 6.22
N SER A 113 8.65 -1.67 6.01
CA SER A 113 8.94 -2.60 7.11
C SER A 113 10.20 -2.22 7.89
N GLN A 114 11.22 -1.72 7.22
CA GLN A 114 12.43 -1.24 7.88
C GLN A 114 12.13 -0.01 8.77
N ILE A 115 11.45 1.00 8.23
CA ILE A 115 11.07 2.21 8.98
C ILE A 115 10.24 1.83 10.22
N ILE A 116 9.21 0.99 10.07
CA ILE A 116 8.35 0.59 11.20
C ILE A 116 9.14 -0.23 12.23
N THR A 117 10.03 -1.13 11.79
CA THR A 117 10.89 -1.92 12.67
C THR A 117 11.83 -1.02 13.48
N ASP A 118 12.45 -0.02 12.84
CA ASP A 118 13.35 0.93 13.50
C ASP A 118 12.61 1.78 14.55
N ILE A 119 11.39 2.24 14.23
CA ILE A 119 10.53 2.95 15.17
C ILE A 119 10.21 2.08 16.38
N ILE A 120 9.72 0.86 16.19
CA ILE A 120 9.36 -0.06 17.27
C ILE A 120 10.57 -0.36 18.16
N ASN A 121 11.72 -0.67 17.57
CA ASN A 121 12.95 -0.96 18.30
C ASN A 121 13.45 0.25 19.08
N LYS A 122 13.34 1.45 18.51
CA LYS A 122 13.72 2.69 19.17
C LYS A 122 12.84 2.98 20.38
N VAL A 123 11.52 2.78 20.27
CA VAL A 123 10.57 2.93 21.38
C VAL A 123 10.84 1.87 22.44
N ALA A 124 11.00 0.61 22.05
CA ALA A 124 11.30 -0.48 23.00
C ALA A 124 12.57 -0.24 23.81
N SER A 125 13.58 0.39 23.19
CA SER A 125 14.86 0.65 23.85
C SER A 125 14.88 1.92 24.73
N ASN A 126 14.07 2.95 24.40
CA ASN A 126 14.23 4.28 25.01
C ASN A 126 12.93 4.82 25.65
N ALA A 127 11.78 4.24 25.33
CA ALA A 127 10.46 4.65 25.82
C ALA A 127 9.54 3.42 26.00
N PRO A 128 9.98 2.37 26.75
CA PRO A 128 9.23 1.11 26.84
C PRO A 128 7.96 1.21 27.67
N SER A 129 7.86 2.18 28.57
CA SER A 129 6.75 2.32 29.52
C SER A 129 5.72 3.34 29.07
N GLU A 130 4.49 3.17 29.55
CA GLU A 130 3.42 4.15 29.33
C GLU A 130 3.82 5.55 29.81
N GLY A 131 3.61 6.54 28.97
CA GLY A 131 3.96 7.95 29.23
C GLY A 131 5.35 8.34 28.74
N ASP A 132 6.24 7.38 28.52
CA ASP A 132 7.60 7.65 28.03
C ASP A 132 7.60 8.18 26.58
N SER A 133 8.61 8.98 26.27
CA SER A 133 8.79 9.55 24.95
C SER A 133 10.26 9.49 24.52
N THR A 134 10.50 9.34 23.22
CA THR A 134 11.85 9.35 22.64
C THR A 134 11.86 10.06 21.30
N ASN A 135 12.93 10.82 21.02
CA ASN A 135 13.20 11.31 19.67
C ASN A 135 13.69 10.13 18.82
N LEU A 136 13.12 9.95 17.65
CA LEU A 136 13.53 8.85 16.77
C LEU A 136 14.94 9.03 16.21
N ASN A 137 15.42 10.30 16.12
CA ASN A 137 16.72 10.65 15.52
C ASN A 137 16.88 10.06 14.09
N MET A 138 15.78 9.96 13.37
CA MET A 138 15.72 9.55 11.98
C MET A 138 14.67 10.38 11.26
N ASN A 139 14.90 10.66 9.99
CA ASN A 139 13.90 11.21 9.11
C ASN A 139 13.29 10.09 8.31
N PHE A 140 11.96 10.13 8.12
CA PHE A 140 11.24 9.22 7.25
C PHE A 140 10.10 9.95 6.57
N SER A 141 9.59 9.37 5.50
CA SER A 141 8.42 9.90 4.81
C SER A 141 7.30 8.86 4.77
N LEU A 142 6.08 9.29 5.08
CA LEU A 142 4.88 8.48 4.87
C LEU A 142 4.70 8.08 3.39
N GLN A 143 5.39 8.76 2.47
CA GLN A 143 5.48 8.39 1.07
C GLN A 143 6.06 6.97 0.85
N GLN A 144 6.91 6.51 1.78
CA GLN A 144 7.53 5.18 1.75
C GLN A 144 6.68 4.11 2.45
N ILE A 145 5.69 4.55 3.25
CA ILE A 145 4.84 3.68 4.08
C ILE A 145 3.49 3.44 3.41
N VAL A 146 2.85 4.50 2.87
CA VAL A 146 1.50 4.40 2.28
C VAL A 146 1.57 3.77 0.89
N PRO A 147 0.89 2.63 0.66
CA PRO A 147 0.91 1.95 -0.63
C PRO A 147 0.20 2.77 -1.73
N ARG A 148 0.69 2.65 -2.98
CA ARG A 148 -0.01 3.14 -4.17
C ARG A 148 -0.79 2.02 -4.83
N LYS A 149 -1.72 1.46 -4.08
CA LYS A 149 -2.47 0.25 -4.42
C LYS A 149 -3.95 0.45 -4.14
N PRO A 150 -4.83 -0.43 -4.62
CA PRO A 150 -6.24 -0.43 -4.28
C PRO A 150 -6.49 -0.38 -2.76
N PHE A 151 -7.62 0.22 -2.37
CA PHE A 151 -7.96 0.37 -0.95
C PHE A 151 -9.47 0.31 -0.73
N PHE A 152 -9.85 0.06 0.49
CA PHE A 152 -11.23 0.11 0.96
C PHE A 152 -11.53 1.46 1.60
N VAL A 153 -12.79 1.87 1.54
CA VAL A 153 -13.26 3.14 2.12
C VAL A 153 -14.57 2.93 2.86
N TYR A 154 -14.68 3.57 3.99
CA TYR A 154 -15.95 3.69 4.71
C TYR A 154 -15.97 4.99 5.53
N THR A 155 -17.15 5.38 6.01
CA THR A 155 -17.31 6.44 7.00
C THR A 155 -17.79 5.79 8.29
N GLY A 156 -17.12 6.09 9.39
CA GLY A 156 -17.44 5.51 10.68
C GLY A 156 -16.93 6.38 11.81
N GLU A 157 -17.41 6.10 13.02
CA GLU A 157 -17.05 6.84 14.22
C GLU A 157 -15.68 6.38 14.76
N TYR A 158 -14.89 7.33 15.23
CA TYR A 158 -13.67 7.10 15.99
C TYR A 158 -13.68 8.01 17.22
N SER A 159 -13.73 7.43 18.40
CA SER A 159 -13.77 8.17 19.68
C SER A 159 -14.86 9.25 19.73
N GLY A 160 -16.06 8.94 19.23
CA GLY A 160 -17.20 9.86 19.24
C GLY A 160 -17.23 10.88 18.10
N VAL A 161 -16.29 10.81 17.15
CA VAL A 161 -16.21 11.69 15.98
C VAL A 161 -16.27 10.89 14.70
N ASN A 162 -17.16 11.29 13.77
CA ASN A 162 -17.19 10.69 12.44
C ASN A 162 -15.87 10.96 11.71
N ALA A 163 -15.33 9.94 11.05
CA ALA A 163 -14.14 10.03 10.22
C ALA A 163 -14.36 9.30 8.90
N ASN A 164 -13.71 9.78 7.85
CA ASN A 164 -13.51 9.02 6.62
C ASN A 164 -12.31 8.09 6.81
N TRP A 165 -12.46 6.85 6.36
CA TRP A 165 -11.44 5.83 6.51
C TRP A 165 -11.00 5.31 5.14
N ILE A 166 -9.70 5.28 4.91
CA ILE A 166 -9.04 4.56 3.84
C ILE A 166 -8.29 3.42 4.50
N VAL A 167 -8.62 2.19 4.13
CA VAL A 167 -8.00 0.99 4.72
C VAL A 167 -7.42 0.13 3.60
N TYR A 168 -6.13 -0.11 3.67
CA TYR A 168 -5.48 -1.05 2.77
C TYR A 168 -5.78 -2.48 3.18
N GLY A 169 -5.94 -3.36 2.19
CA GLY A 169 -6.26 -4.76 2.45
C GLY A 169 -5.06 -5.58 2.93
N GLU A 170 -5.31 -6.84 3.24
CA GLU A 170 -4.29 -7.80 3.69
C GLU A 170 -3.13 -7.95 2.69
N LEU A 171 -3.41 -7.86 1.38
CA LEU A 171 -2.39 -7.96 0.33
C LEU A 171 -1.39 -6.79 0.33
N GLU A 172 -1.77 -5.68 0.92
CA GLU A 172 -0.97 -4.45 1.01
C GLU A 172 -0.40 -4.25 2.43
N ALA A 173 -0.51 -5.28 3.27
CA ALA A 173 0.01 -5.26 4.63
C ALA A 173 1.53 -5.08 4.65
N ILE A 174 2.03 -4.30 5.61
CA ILE A 174 3.46 -4.12 5.81
C ILE A 174 4.02 -5.40 6.45
N PRO A 175 4.99 -6.08 5.80
CA PRO A 175 5.59 -7.29 6.35
C PRO A 175 6.52 -6.93 7.52
N LEU A 176 6.29 -7.52 8.68
CA LEU A 176 7.16 -7.38 9.85
C LEU A 176 7.63 -8.75 10.31
N SER A 177 8.86 -8.84 10.83
CA SER A 177 9.35 -10.06 11.44
C SER A 177 8.55 -10.42 12.71
N SER A 178 8.44 -11.69 13.02
CA SER A 178 7.80 -12.16 14.26
C SER A 178 8.45 -11.53 15.50
N THR A 179 9.76 -11.30 15.47
CA THR A 179 10.48 -10.62 16.56
C THR A 179 10.00 -9.18 16.73
N THR A 180 9.88 -8.41 15.64
CA THR A 180 9.39 -7.02 15.69
C THR A 180 7.96 -6.95 16.23
N ILE A 181 7.09 -7.88 15.78
CA ILE A 181 5.70 -7.97 16.27
C ILE A 181 5.68 -8.29 17.77
N THR A 182 6.47 -9.26 18.23
CA THR A 182 6.57 -9.60 19.65
C THR A 182 7.08 -8.42 20.46
N THR A 183 8.09 -7.70 19.96
CA THR A 183 8.60 -6.49 20.63
C THR A 183 7.51 -5.44 20.78
N LEU A 184 6.72 -5.19 19.74
CA LEU A 184 5.59 -4.25 19.80
C LEU A 184 4.58 -4.67 20.86
N GLN A 185 4.19 -5.95 20.89
CA GLN A 185 3.23 -6.51 21.84
C GLN A 185 3.71 -6.52 23.30
N GLN A 186 5.02 -6.41 23.52
CA GLN A 186 5.59 -6.30 24.86
C GLN A 186 5.54 -4.87 25.43
N ILE A 187 5.51 -3.86 24.56
CA ILE A 187 5.57 -2.44 24.97
C ILE A 187 4.22 -1.74 24.93
N ILE A 188 3.23 -2.29 24.25
CA ILE A 188 1.84 -1.77 24.24
C ILE A 188 0.84 -2.89 24.46
N GLN A 189 -0.30 -2.55 25.06
CA GLN A 189 -1.45 -3.43 25.24
C GLN A 189 -2.44 -3.28 24.08
N ALA A 190 -3.40 -4.21 23.98
CA ALA A 190 -4.44 -4.14 22.97
C ALA A 190 -5.24 -2.83 23.03
N PHE A 191 -5.42 -2.20 21.87
CA PHE A 191 -6.16 -0.95 21.77
C PHE A 191 -7.66 -1.17 22.01
N PRO A 192 -8.27 -0.50 22.98
CA PRO A 192 -9.61 -0.86 23.47
C PRO A 192 -10.77 -0.31 22.64
N ILE A 193 -10.49 0.44 21.55
CA ILE A 193 -11.54 1.13 20.79
C ILE A 193 -11.98 0.25 19.62
N ALA A 194 -13.28 -0.07 19.61
CA ALA A 194 -13.93 -0.63 18.43
C ALA A 194 -14.15 0.44 17.36
N THR A 195 -14.05 0.04 16.10
CA THR A 195 -14.37 0.88 14.95
C THR A 195 -15.72 0.42 14.37
N PRO A 196 -16.86 0.94 14.87
CA PRO A 196 -18.14 0.63 14.27
C PRO A 196 -18.14 1.20 12.86
N GLY A 197 -18.30 0.31 11.88
CA GLY A 197 -18.22 0.67 10.48
C GLY A 197 -19.55 1.05 9.87
N GLY A 198 -19.47 1.88 8.83
CA GLY A 198 -20.52 2.08 7.85
C GLY A 198 -20.41 1.12 6.67
N ASP A 199 -21.07 1.45 5.59
CA ASP A 199 -20.97 0.69 4.33
C ASP A 199 -19.55 0.74 3.77
N LEU A 200 -19.01 -0.42 3.42
CA LEU A 200 -17.68 -0.58 2.89
C LEU A 200 -17.70 -0.47 1.36
N PHE A 201 -16.84 0.36 0.81
CA PHE A 201 -16.63 0.55 -0.62
C PHE A 201 -15.20 0.21 -1.01
N TYR A 202 -14.97 -0.10 -2.30
CA TYR A 202 -13.65 -0.46 -2.83
C TYR A 202 -13.21 0.46 -3.95
N ASN A 203 -12.01 1.03 -3.83
CA ASN A 203 -11.34 1.75 -4.90
C ASN A 203 -10.32 0.83 -5.57
N SER A 204 -10.60 0.42 -6.80
CA SER A 204 -9.76 -0.51 -7.55
C SER A 204 -8.58 0.18 -8.25
N LYS A 205 -8.60 1.51 -8.37
CA LYS A 205 -7.56 2.29 -9.05
C LYS A 205 -6.38 2.67 -8.14
N GLY A 206 -6.62 2.67 -6.83
CA GLY A 206 -5.65 3.17 -5.87
C GLY A 206 -5.49 4.70 -5.91
N PRO A 207 -4.48 5.24 -5.20
CA PRO A 207 -4.21 6.66 -5.13
C PRO A 207 -3.82 7.25 -6.50
N ILE A 208 -4.33 8.43 -6.80
CA ILE A 208 -4.03 9.14 -8.06
C ILE A 208 -2.56 9.59 -8.05
N SER A 209 -1.84 9.29 -9.14
CA SER A 209 -0.48 9.75 -9.36
C SER A 209 -0.50 11.11 -10.06
N GLY A 210 0.35 12.04 -9.59
CA GLY A 210 0.56 13.31 -10.31
C GLY A 210 -0.34 14.46 -9.93
N LEU A 211 -0.97 14.46 -8.75
CA LEU A 211 -1.60 15.66 -8.24
C LEU A 211 -0.53 16.75 -8.07
N GLN A 212 -0.55 17.74 -8.95
CA GLN A 212 0.10 19.01 -8.66
C GLN A 212 -0.75 19.65 -7.55
N LEU A 213 -0.21 19.68 -6.35
CA LEU A 213 -0.78 20.36 -5.18
C LEU A 213 -0.64 21.91 -5.33
N GLY A 214 -0.66 22.42 -6.55
CA GLY A 214 -0.63 23.84 -6.88
C GLY A 214 -1.90 24.23 -7.63
N ASP A 215 -2.45 25.33 -7.27
CA ASP A 215 -3.58 26.14 -7.78
C ASP A 215 -4.32 25.77 -9.11
N GLY A 216 -4.44 24.49 -9.43
CA GLY A 216 -5.29 24.02 -10.52
C GLY A 216 -6.75 24.01 -10.08
N ILE A 217 -7.59 24.77 -10.76
CA ILE A 217 -9.04 24.71 -10.61
C ILE A 217 -9.49 23.29 -10.97
N TYR A 218 -9.83 22.48 -9.96
CA TYR A 218 -10.41 21.17 -10.17
C TYR A 218 -11.94 21.35 -10.28
N ILE A 219 -12.46 21.34 -11.50
CA ILE A 219 -13.90 21.32 -11.72
C ILE A 219 -14.36 19.87 -11.54
N SER A 220 -14.82 19.52 -10.35
CA SER A 220 -15.56 18.30 -10.12
C SER A 220 -16.99 18.51 -10.61
N CYS A 221 -17.28 18.10 -11.85
CA CYS A 221 -18.66 17.97 -12.30
C CYS A 221 -19.29 16.80 -11.55
N GLN A 222 -20.02 17.06 -10.48
CA GLN A 222 -20.96 16.09 -9.93
C GLN A 222 -22.16 16.03 -10.86
N PRO A 223 -22.48 14.88 -11.47
CA PRO A 223 -23.78 14.72 -12.13
C PRO A 223 -24.85 14.80 -11.03
N THR A 224 -25.70 15.82 -11.08
CA THR A 224 -26.94 15.88 -10.29
C THR A 224 -27.96 14.93 -10.92
N GLY A 225 -27.78 13.65 -10.71
CA GLY A 225 -28.70 12.62 -11.13
C GLY A 225 -28.47 11.41 -10.24
N SER A 226 -29.52 11.02 -9.51
CA SER A 226 -29.59 9.77 -8.81
C SER A 226 -29.54 8.62 -9.83
N SER A 227 -28.36 8.12 -10.12
CA SER A 227 -28.20 6.79 -10.71
C SER A 227 -27.46 5.96 -9.70
N GLU A 228 -28.21 5.17 -8.96
CA GLU A 228 -27.69 3.99 -8.25
C GLU A 228 -27.11 3.05 -9.31
N GLU A 229 -25.83 3.14 -9.58
CA GLU A 229 -25.11 2.09 -10.29
C GLU A 229 -24.95 0.94 -9.30
N GLU A 230 -26.01 0.13 -9.17
CA GLU A 230 -25.91 -1.22 -8.65
C GLU A 230 -25.15 -2.07 -9.68
N THR A 231 -23.84 -2.00 -9.68
CA THR A 231 -23.03 -3.01 -10.34
C THR A 231 -22.64 -4.04 -9.30
N SER A 232 -23.24 -5.23 -9.42
CA SER A 232 -22.79 -6.43 -8.72
C SER A 232 -21.29 -6.63 -9.01
N VAL A 233 -20.47 -6.50 -7.99
CA VAL A 233 -19.03 -6.75 -8.12
C VAL A 233 -18.83 -8.25 -8.00
N GLU A 234 -18.75 -8.94 -9.14
CA GLU A 234 -18.16 -10.27 -9.19
C GLU A 234 -16.64 -10.10 -8.93
N TYR A 235 -16.22 -10.47 -7.74
CA TYR A 235 -14.80 -10.53 -7.40
C TYR A 235 -14.25 -11.84 -7.97
N ASP A 236 -13.55 -11.73 -9.08
CA ASP A 236 -12.88 -12.88 -9.67
C ASP A 236 -11.70 -13.30 -8.75
N LYS A 237 -11.90 -14.40 -8.06
CA LYS A 237 -10.94 -15.03 -7.13
C LYS A 237 -9.69 -15.54 -7.84
N ASN A 238 -9.63 -15.41 -9.18
CA ASN A 238 -8.58 -16.00 -10.03
C ASN A 238 -7.63 -14.99 -10.68
N SER A 239 -7.52 -13.75 -10.19
CA SER A 239 -6.55 -12.80 -10.76
C SER A 239 -5.08 -13.05 -10.35
N THR A 240 -4.71 -14.29 -10.06
CA THR A 240 -3.32 -14.75 -10.11
C THR A 240 -2.97 -15.41 -11.45
N SER A 241 -3.86 -15.41 -12.43
CA SER A 241 -3.47 -15.67 -13.80
C SER A 241 -2.87 -14.38 -14.38
N PHE A 242 -1.55 -14.30 -14.44
CA PHE A 242 -0.89 -13.40 -15.36
C PHE A 242 -1.50 -13.63 -16.74
N ASP A 243 -2.27 -12.67 -17.22
CA ASP A 243 -2.82 -12.72 -18.57
C ASP A 243 -1.67 -12.47 -19.56
N PHE A 244 -1.09 -13.56 -20.03
CA PHE A 244 0.00 -13.55 -21.01
C PHE A 244 -0.44 -13.02 -22.37
N SER A 245 -1.74 -12.92 -22.66
CA SER A 245 -2.22 -12.51 -23.97
C SER A 245 -1.81 -11.08 -24.33
N ASN A 246 -1.83 -10.16 -23.38
CA ASN A 246 -1.39 -8.77 -23.59
C ASN A 246 0.13 -8.59 -23.68
N ILE A 247 0.92 -9.56 -23.22
CA ILE A 247 2.39 -9.52 -23.32
C ILE A 247 2.81 -9.76 -24.77
N PHE A 248 2.14 -10.66 -25.49
CA PHE A 248 2.43 -10.99 -26.89
C PHE A 248 2.08 -9.87 -27.87
N GLU A 249 1.18 -8.95 -27.50
CA GLU A 249 0.81 -7.79 -28.31
C GLU A 249 1.69 -6.57 -28.07
N SER A 250 2.45 -6.54 -26.99
CA SER A 250 3.35 -5.44 -26.66
C SER A 250 4.44 -5.28 -27.74
N PRO A 251 4.65 -4.04 -28.28
CA PRO A 251 5.69 -3.78 -29.28
C PRO A 251 7.10 -4.08 -28.74
N ILE A 252 7.31 -3.94 -27.44
CA ILE A 252 8.57 -4.24 -26.76
C ILE A 252 8.83 -5.75 -26.78
N PHE A 253 7.81 -6.58 -26.49
CA PHE A 253 7.94 -8.03 -26.50
C PHE A 253 8.21 -8.58 -27.90
N LYS A 254 7.53 -8.04 -28.94
CA LYS A 254 7.80 -8.38 -30.35
C LYS A 254 9.24 -8.06 -30.75
N SER A 255 9.76 -6.90 -30.31
CA SER A 255 11.15 -6.51 -30.57
C SER A 255 12.15 -7.45 -29.91
N ILE A 256 11.90 -7.89 -28.68
CA ILE A 256 12.75 -8.85 -27.94
C ILE A 256 12.78 -10.20 -28.66
N ILE A 257 11.63 -10.71 -29.11
CA ILE A 257 11.55 -11.97 -29.87
C ILE A 257 12.32 -11.88 -31.17
N ILE A 258 12.20 -10.78 -31.91
CA ILE A 258 12.95 -10.58 -33.18
C ILE A 258 14.47 -10.60 -32.94
N ILE A 259 14.92 -9.97 -31.85
CA ILE A 259 16.35 -9.98 -31.47
C ILE A 259 16.82 -11.41 -31.15
N ILE A 260 16.04 -12.17 -30.37
CA ILE A 260 16.38 -13.54 -29.98
C ILE A 260 16.47 -14.44 -31.25
N ILE A 261 15.49 -14.33 -32.15
CA ILE A 261 15.47 -15.08 -33.42
C ILE A 261 16.68 -14.69 -34.29
N GLY A 262 17.00 -13.39 -34.36
CA GLY A 262 18.18 -12.90 -35.06
C GLY A 262 19.48 -13.47 -34.51
N CYS A 263 19.64 -13.51 -33.20
CA CYS A 263 20.81 -14.11 -32.55
C CYS A 263 20.93 -15.62 -32.83
N LEU A 264 19.82 -16.36 -32.82
CA LEU A 264 19.80 -17.80 -33.13
C LEU A 264 20.19 -18.06 -34.59
N LEU A 265 19.70 -17.25 -35.50
CA LEU A 265 20.07 -17.36 -36.91
C LEU A 265 21.57 -17.08 -37.13
N LEU A 266 22.14 -16.10 -36.47
CA LEU A 266 23.58 -15.83 -36.51
C LEU A 266 24.41 -17.01 -35.99
N ILE A 267 23.98 -17.65 -34.91
CA ILE A 267 24.66 -18.85 -34.39
C ILE A 267 24.63 -19.99 -35.42
N ILE A 268 23.47 -20.22 -36.04
CA ILE A 268 23.32 -21.27 -37.09
C ILE A 268 24.21 -20.97 -38.28
N ILE A 269 24.26 -19.72 -38.75
CA ILE A 269 25.12 -19.31 -39.88
C ILE A 269 26.59 -19.50 -39.51
N PHE A 270 27.01 -19.07 -38.31
CA PHE A 270 28.40 -19.25 -37.87
C PHE A 270 28.78 -20.72 -37.74
N TYR A 271 27.87 -21.56 -37.26
CA TYR A 271 28.07 -23.00 -37.17
C TYR A 271 28.17 -23.62 -38.58
N GLY A 272 27.30 -23.20 -39.49
CA GLY A 272 27.34 -23.63 -40.90
C GLY A 272 28.65 -23.24 -41.59
N ILE A 273 29.12 -22.00 -41.42
CA ILE A 273 30.40 -21.53 -41.94
C ILE A 273 31.56 -22.33 -41.34
N SER A 274 31.51 -22.64 -40.05
CA SER A 274 32.56 -23.43 -39.39
C SER A 274 32.64 -24.86 -39.93
N ILE A 275 31.48 -25.50 -40.17
CA ILE A 275 31.43 -26.83 -40.79
C ILE A 275 31.98 -26.78 -42.23
N PHE A 276 31.55 -25.77 -43.03
CA PHE A 276 31.98 -25.59 -44.39
C PHE A 276 33.49 -25.32 -44.47
N TYR A 277 34.03 -24.51 -43.57
CA TYR A 277 35.48 -24.26 -43.49
C TYR A 277 36.26 -25.54 -43.14
N LYS A 278 35.77 -26.36 -42.20
CA LYS A 278 36.36 -27.66 -41.88
C LYS A 278 36.28 -28.62 -43.06
N TYR A 279 35.17 -28.66 -43.78
CA TYR A 279 35.03 -29.48 -44.98
C TYR A 279 36.06 -29.12 -46.08
N LEU A 280 36.31 -27.83 -46.28
CA LEU A 280 37.32 -27.36 -47.28
C LEU A 280 38.76 -27.64 -46.82
N THR A 281 39.03 -27.67 -45.52
CA THR A 281 40.40 -27.89 -45.00
C THR A 281 40.74 -29.36 -44.72
N THR A 282 39.77 -30.28 -44.82
CA THR A 282 39.93 -31.72 -44.51
C THR A 282 39.65 -32.59 -45.74
N ASP A 283 40.06 -32.14 -46.96
CA ASP A 283 39.91 -32.90 -48.21
C ASP A 283 38.52 -33.51 -48.48
N GLY A 284 37.43 -32.83 -48.02
CA GLY A 284 36.07 -33.21 -48.34
C GLY A 284 35.43 -34.24 -47.39
N GLU A 285 36.06 -34.61 -46.28
CA GLU A 285 35.40 -35.45 -45.26
C GLU A 285 34.57 -34.63 -44.27
N LEU A 286 33.30 -35.02 -44.08
CA LEU A 286 32.42 -34.38 -43.09
C LEU A 286 32.87 -34.72 -41.68
N PRO A 287 32.97 -33.74 -40.78
CA PRO A 287 33.31 -34.01 -39.38
C PRO A 287 32.23 -34.89 -38.71
N LYS A 288 32.64 -35.97 -38.06
CA LYS A 288 31.74 -36.83 -37.26
C LYS A 288 31.22 -36.02 -36.09
N LEU A 289 29.89 -35.88 -35.99
CA LEU A 289 29.21 -35.33 -34.83
C LEU A 289 29.41 -36.31 -33.64
N THR A 290 30.23 -35.93 -32.67
CA THR A 290 30.31 -36.60 -31.36
C THR A 290 29.41 -35.86 -30.38
#